data_18061c56b70321c236e84fae1e9efba1
#
_entry.id   18061c56b70321c236e84fae1e9efba1
#
_cell.length_a   1.000
_cell.length_b   1.000
_cell.length_c   1.000
_cell.angle_alpha   90.00
_cell.angle_beta   90.00
_cell.angle_gamma   90.00
#
_symmetry.space_group_name_H-M   'P 1'
#
loop_
_entity.id
_entity.type
_entity.pdbx_description
1 polymer ?
#
loop_
_entity_poly.entity_id
_entity_poly.type
_entity_poly.pdbx_seq_one_letter_code
_entity_poly.pdbx_strand_id
1 'polypeptide(L)'
;MEEVRQRIACKAVIQYKSKVLILREASTYADGTNVGRYHLPGGRIEPGEPYLDGLAREIFEETGLQVAAGKPMFVGEWFPVIRGEQNQIVAIFFACIAQTDQVRLSSEHDDYQWIDPKTYRDYDLMKPEDRVFEALLVS
;
A
#
# COMPACT_ATOMS: atom_id res chain seq x y z
N MET A 1 -14.72 -26.13 9.30
CA MET A 1 -14.59 -24.81 8.66
C MET A 1 -13.31 -24.16 9.15
N GLU A 2 -12.45 -23.74 8.23
CA GLU A 2 -11.22 -23.05 8.59
C GLU A 2 -11.52 -21.66 9.12
N GLU A 3 -10.78 -21.26 10.15
CA GLU A 3 -10.87 -19.93 10.69
C GLU A 3 -10.16 -18.94 9.75
N VAL A 4 -10.81 -17.83 9.45
CA VAL A 4 -10.25 -16.75 8.65
C VAL A 4 -9.99 -15.56 9.57
N ARG A 5 -8.73 -15.08 9.59
CA ARG A 5 -8.35 -13.91 10.37
C ARG A 5 -8.64 -12.65 9.57
N GLN A 6 -9.44 -11.76 10.13
CA GLN A 6 -9.73 -10.47 9.51
C GLN A 6 -8.73 -9.42 9.98
N ARG A 7 -8.22 -8.66 9.04
CA ARG A 7 -7.30 -7.56 9.28
C ARG A 7 -7.77 -6.33 8.53
N ILE A 8 -7.54 -5.18 9.12
CA ILE A 8 -7.76 -3.89 8.46
C ILE A 8 -6.42 -3.32 8.07
N ALA A 9 -6.30 -2.85 6.84
CA ALA A 9 -5.11 -2.14 6.37
C ALA A 9 -5.52 -0.74 5.92
N CYS A 10 -4.64 0.22 6.14
CA CYS A 10 -4.76 1.55 5.57
C CYS A 10 -3.59 1.77 4.63
N LYS A 11 -3.88 2.15 3.40
CA LYS A 11 -2.87 2.33 2.36
C LYS A 11 -3.00 3.72 1.75
N ALA A 12 -1.98 4.16 1.06
CA ALA A 12 -1.89 5.53 0.59
C ALA A 12 -1.64 5.61 -0.91
N VAL A 13 -2.43 6.44 -1.58
CA VAL A 13 -2.13 6.92 -2.92
C VAL A 13 -1.37 8.23 -2.71
N ILE A 14 -0.04 8.14 -2.65
CA ILE A 14 0.82 9.29 -2.34
C ILE A 14 1.17 10.00 -3.63
N GLN A 15 0.75 11.26 -3.73
CA GLN A 15 1.02 12.08 -4.91
C GLN A 15 2.12 13.10 -4.61
N TYR A 16 3.01 13.26 -5.56
CA TYR A 16 4.00 14.33 -5.61
C TYR A 16 4.19 14.74 -7.09
N LYS A 17 3.92 16.00 -7.39
CA LYS A 17 4.05 16.54 -8.76
C LYS A 17 3.37 15.66 -9.82
N SER A 18 2.11 15.29 -9.59
CA SER A 18 1.28 14.48 -10.49
C SER A 18 1.72 13.02 -10.64
N LYS A 19 2.68 12.58 -9.86
CA LYS A 19 3.12 11.17 -9.84
C LYS A 19 2.69 10.49 -8.57
N VAL A 20 2.56 9.17 -8.64
CA VAL A 20 2.12 8.31 -7.53
C VAL A 20 3.25 7.35 -7.19
N LEU A 21 3.48 7.17 -5.89
CA LEU A 21 4.54 6.29 -5.40
C LEU A 21 4.05 4.84 -5.34
N ILE A 22 4.84 3.94 -5.93
CA ILE A 22 4.68 2.49 -5.77
C ILE A 22 5.98 1.89 -5.25
N LEU A 23 5.85 0.82 -4.46
CA LEU A 23 6.98 0.10 -3.84
C LEU A 23 6.96 -1.35 -4.31
N ARG A 24 8.14 -1.94 -4.52
CA ARG A 24 8.23 -3.36 -4.88
C ARG A 24 8.59 -4.19 -3.65
N GLU A 25 7.83 -5.26 -3.41
CA GLU A 25 8.08 -6.18 -2.30
C GLU A 25 9.37 -6.97 -2.55
N ALA A 26 10.26 -6.95 -1.56
CA ALA A 26 11.57 -7.58 -1.68
C ALA A 26 11.48 -9.11 -1.57
N SER A 27 12.35 -9.82 -2.31
CA SER A 27 12.44 -11.27 -2.25
C SER A 27 12.92 -11.79 -0.90
N THR A 28 13.54 -10.93 -0.10
CA THR A 28 14.05 -11.27 1.24
C THR A 28 13.02 -11.10 2.34
N TYR A 29 11.83 -10.57 2.03
CA TYR A 29 10.79 -10.39 3.02
C TYR A 29 10.09 -11.72 3.33
N ALA A 30 10.32 -12.26 4.54
CA ALA A 30 9.87 -13.60 4.92
C ALA A 30 8.34 -13.80 4.89
N ASP A 31 7.58 -12.75 5.21
CA ASP A 31 6.11 -12.79 5.21
C ASP A 31 5.51 -12.25 3.91
N GLY A 32 6.32 -12.05 2.88
CA GLY A 32 5.87 -11.49 1.63
C GLY A 32 4.95 -12.44 0.86
N THR A 33 3.79 -11.93 0.46
CA THR A 33 2.82 -12.66 -0.35
C THR A 33 2.78 -12.19 -1.80
N ASN A 34 3.48 -11.09 -2.10
CA ASN A 34 3.53 -10.45 -3.42
C ASN A 34 4.96 -10.10 -3.85
N VAL A 35 5.91 -11.01 -3.56
CA VAL A 35 7.32 -10.82 -3.89
C VAL A 35 7.51 -10.46 -5.36
N GLY A 36 8.27 -9.38 -5.62
CA GLY A 36 8.54 -8.90 -6.97
C GLY A 36 7.44 -8.04 -7.56
N ARG A 37 6.31 -7.88 -6.88
CA ARG A 37 5.21 -7.03 -7.35
C ARG A 37 5.27 -5.68 -6.68
N TYR A 38 4.74 -4.69 -7.38
CA TYR A 38 4.58 -3.35 -6.85
C TYR A 38 3.25 -3.19 -6.13
N HIS A 39 3.23 -2.35 -5.11
CA HIS A 39 2.02 -2.01 -4.39
C HIS A 39 2.12 -0.59 -3.83
N LEU A 40 0.97 -0.07 -3.42
CA LEU A 40 0.88 1.22 -2.76
C LEU A 40 1.37 1.11 -1.31
N PRO A 41 2.03 2.14 -0.76
CA PRO A 41 2.49 2.13 0.63
C PRO A 41 1.36 1.99 1.63
N GLY A 42 1.66 1.39 2.77
CA GLY A 42 0.72 1.21 3.86
C GLY A 42 0.70 -0.22 4.35
N GLY A 43 -0.11 -0.50 5.33
CA GLY A 43 -0.18 -1.83 5.90
C GLY A 43 -1.25 -1.96 6.97
N ARG A 44 -1.18 -3.07 7.68
CA ARG A 44 -2.18 -3.42 8.69
C ARG A 44 -2.10 -2.49 9.89
N ILE A 45 -3.27 -2.06 10.38
CA ILE A 45 -3.36 -1.33 11.63
C ILE A 45 -3.39 -2.30 12.79
N GLU A 46 -2.74 -1.93 13.90
CA GLU A 46 -2.76 -2.72 15.10
C GLU A 46 -4.09 -2.56 15.85
N PRO A 47 -4.58 -3.62 16.52
CA PRO A 47 -5.78 -3.47 17.35
C PRO A 47 -5.63 -2.33 18.37
N GLY A 48 -6.61 -1.42 18.40
CA GLY A 48 -6.58 -0.27 19.29
C GLY A 48 -5.82 0.94 18.75
N GLU A 49 -5.08 0.79 17.67
CA GLU A 49 -4.37 1.91 17.04
C GLU A 49 -5.36 2.74 16.21
N PRO A 50 -5.42 4.07 16.38
CA PRO A 50 -6.22 4.91 15.48
C PRO A 50 -5.75 4.74 14.03
N TYR A 51 -6.68 4.60 13.10
CA TYR A 51 -6.33 4.20 11.75
C TYR A 51 -5.43 5.21 11.01
N LEU A 52 -5.59 6.51 11.28
CA LEU A 52 -4.72 7.52 10.66
C LEU A 52 -3.31 7.50 11.24
N ASP A 53 -3.18 7.16 12.54
CA ASP A 53 -1.86 6.96 13.15
C ASP A 53 -1.17 5.74 12.56
N GLY A 54 -1.92 4.66 12.36
CA GLY A 54 -1.41 3.45 11.74
C GLY A 54 -0.95 3.70 10.31
N LEU A 55 -1.73 4.45 9.53
CA LEU A 55 -1.36 4.84 8.18
C LEU A 55 -0.05 5.64 8.16
N ALA A 56 0.05 6.66 9.02
CA ALA A 56 1.25 7.50 9.09
C ALA A 56 2.48 6.67 9.51
N ARG A 57 2.32 5.77 10.47
CA ARG A 57 3.38 4.90 10.94
C ARG A 57 3.88 3.99 9.82
N GLU A 58 2.98 3.31 9.12
CA GLU A 58 3.34 2.41 8.01
C GLU A 58 4.05 3.16 6.88
N ILE A 59 3.53 4.32 6.49
CA ILE A 59 4.16 5.13 5.44
C ILE A 59 5.58 5.53 5.86
N PHE A 60 5.75 5.99 7.09
CA PHE A 60 7.07 6.40 7.58
C PHE A 60 8.05 5.22 7.64
N GLU A 61 7.60 4.06 8.13
CA GLU A 61 8.43 2.85 8.19
C GLU A 61 8.89 2.40 6.80
N GLU A 62 8.00 2.46 5.82
CA GLU A 62 8.27 1.95 4.47
C GLU A 62 9.00 2.93 3.57
N THR A 63 8.79 4.23 3.76
CA THR A 63 9.25 5.24 2.80
C THR A 63 10.07 6.38 3.41
N GLY A 64 10.03 6.54 4.72
CA GLY A 64 10.62 7.71 5.39
C GLY A 64 9.83 9.00 5.19
N LEU A 65 8.69 8.95 4.50
CA LEU A 65 7.91 10.14 4.20
C LEU A 65 6.92 10.47 5.34
N GLN A 66 6.69 11.75 5.51
CA GLN A 66 5.57 12.28 6.28
C GLN A 66 4.60 12.90 5.27
N VAL A 67 3.36 12.42 5.26
CA VAL A 67 2.39 12.84 4.27
C VAL A 67 1.15 13.43 4.93
N ALA A 68 0.48 14.34 4.22
CA ALA A 68 -0.83 14.81 4.62
C ALA A 68 -1.87 13.83 4.07
N ALA A 69 -2.59 13.16 4.97
CA ALA A 69 -3.64 12.25 4.59
C ALA A 69 -4.91 13.03 4.25
N GLY A 70 -5.47 12.72 3.09
CA GLY A 70 -6.74 13.26 2.63
C GLY A 70 -7.88 12.29 2.84
N LYS A 71 -8.81 12.26 1.90
CA LYS A 71 -10.01 11.46 1.99
C LYS A 71 -9.75 10.01 1.57
N PRO A 72 -10.51 9.05 2.12
CA PRO A 72 -10.53 7.70 1.58
C PRO A 72 -11.10 7.75 0.16
N MET A 73 -10.49 7.01 -0.75
CA MET A 73 -10.87 7.02 -2.16
C MET A 73 -11.23 5.65 -2.73
N PHE A 74 -10.88 4.59 -2.04
CA PHE A 74 -11.12 3.23 -2.51
C PHE A 74 -11.10 2.25 -1.34
N VAL A 75 -11.91 1.18 -1.45
CA VAL A 75 -11.84 0.06 -0.52
C VAL A 75 -11.68 -1.22 -1.34
N GLY A 76 -10.70 -2.02 -0.99
CA GLY A 76 -10.47 -3.31 -1.62
C GLY A 76 -10.17 -4.39 -0.60
N GLU A 77 -10.06 -5.62 -1.06
CA GLU A 77 -9.75 -6.74 -0.18
C GLU A 77 -8.98 -7.81 -0.92
N TRP A 78 -8.23 -8.60 -0.17
CA TRP A 78 -7.59 -9.80 -0.68
C TRP A 78 -7.48 -10.84 0.44
N PHE A 79 -7.16 -12.08 0.05
CA PHE A 79 -7.25 -13.23 0.95
C PHE A 79 -5.92 -13.98 0.97
N PRO A 80 -4.86 -13.41 1.59
CA PRO A 80 -3.56 -14.07 1.60
C PRO A 80 -3.49 -15.22 2.61
N VAL A 81 -2.67 -16.20 2.29
CA VAL A 81 -2.26 -17.20 3.27
C VAL A 81 -0.93 -16.75 3.85
N ILE A 82 -0.87 -16.46 5.14
CA ILE A 82 0.32 -15.95 5.82
C ILE A 82 0.69 -16.95 6.91
N ARG A 83 1.88 -17.55 6.78
CA ARG A 83 2.36 -18.57 7.72
C ARG A 83 1.33 -19.68 7.94
N GLY A 84 0.70 -20.14 6.86
CA GLY A 84 -0.30 -21.20 6.89
C GLY A 84 -1.69 -20.78 7.37
N GLU A 85 -1.88 -19.52 7.73
CA GLU A 85 -3.17 -19.01 8.20
C GLU A 85 -3.92 -18.30 7.09
N GLN A 86 -5.22 -18.58 6.98
CA GLN A 86 -6.12 -17.89 6.07
C GLN A 86 -6.41 -16.49 6.60
N ASN A 87 -6.23 -15.49 5.76
CA ASN A 87 -6.50 -14.09 6.12
C ASN A 87 -7.49 -13.47 5.16
N GLN A 88 -8.21 -12.49 5.65
CA GLN A 88 -8.97 -11.53 4.85
C GLN A 88 -8.46 -10.15 5.25
N ILE A 89 -7.86 -9.43 4.30
CA ILE A 89 -7.40 -8.07 4.53
C ILE A 89 -8.34 -7.13 3.80
N VAL A 90 -9.02 -6.26 4.56
CA VAL A 90 -9.83 -5.19 4.01
C VAL A 90 -8.99 -3.92 4.09
N ALA A 91 -8.70 -3.31 2.95
CA ALA A 91 -7.85 -2.14 2.88
C ALA A 91 -8.63 -0.91 2.45
N ILE A 92 -8.40 0.18 3.15
CA ILE A 92 -8.93 1.50 2.82
C ILE A 92 -7.77 2.31 2.27
N PHE A 93 -7.94 2.86 1.06
CA PHE A 93 -6.90 3.64 0.38
C PHE A 93 -7.22 5.12 0.49
N PHE A 94 -6.25 5.90 0.95
CA PHE A 94 -6.40 7.34 1.20
C PHE A 94 -5.57 8.12 0.19
N ALA A 95 -6.15 9.19 -0.34
CA ALA A 95 -5.39 10.16 -1.12
C ALA A 95 -4.46 10.92 -0.18
N CYS A 96 -3.16 10.95 -0.49
CA CYS A 96 -2.15 11.59 0.34
C CYS A 96 -1.25 12.47 -0.51
N ILE A 97 -0.68 13.51 0.10
CA ILE A 97 0.23 14.44 -0.57
C ILE A 97 1.58 14.40 0.15
N ALA A 98 2.65 14.20 -0.62
CA ALA A 98 4.02 14.30 -0.12
C ALA A 98 4.62 15.67 -0.44
N GLN A 99 5.54 16.13 0.41
CA GLN A 99 6.27 17.39 0.21
C GLN A 99 7.59 17.20 -0.50
N THR A 100 8.02 15.95 -0.69
CA THR A 100 9.29 15.59 -1.31
C THR A 100 9.14 14.23 -1.99
N ASP A 101 10.01 13.95 -2.94
CA ASP A 101 10.09 12.63 -3.59
C ASP A 101 11.21 11.75 -3.03
N GLN A 102 11.87 12.18 -1.97
CA GLN A 102 13.01 11.45 -1.38
C GLN A 102 12.52 10.28 -0.54
N VAL A 103 12.68 9.07 -1.05
CA VAL A 103 12.21 7.83 -0.41
C VAL A 103 13.38 7.07 0.18
N ARG A 104 13.21 6.58 1.41
CA ARG A 104 14.15 5.67 2.06
C ARG A 104 13.40 4.36 2.35
N LEU A 105 13.74 3.32 1.60
CA LEU A 105 13.06 2.04 1.71
C LEU A 105 13.45 1.28 2.98
N SER A 106 12.48 0.55 3.56
CA SER A 106 12.76 -0.47 4.56
C SER A 106 13.28 -1.74 3.88
N SER A 107 13.69 -2.73 4.69
CA SER A 107 14.17 -4.02 4.17
C SER A 107 13.08 -4.86 3.49
N GLU A 108 11.82 -4.50 3.68
CA GLU A 108 10.69 -5.21 3.06
C GLU A 108 10.52 -4.89 1.57
N HIS A 109 11.15 -3.83 1.10
CA HIS A 109 11.04 -3.35 -0.27
C HIS A 109 12.42 -3.18 -0.90
N ASP A 110 12.54 -3.49 -2.19
CA ASP A 110 13.82 -3.41 -2.91
C ASP A 110 13.82 -2.41 -4.06
N ASP A 111 12.70 -1.78 -4.36
CA ASP A 111 12.61 -0.75 -5.39
C ASP A 111 11.42 0.15 -5.13
N TYR A 112 11.48 1.36 -5.66
CA TYR A 112 10.33 2.26 -5.69
C TYR A 112 10.32 3.04 -7.00
N GLN A 113 9.12 3.47 -7.40
CA GLN A 113 8.92 4.28 -8.59
C GLN A 113 7.90 5.36 -8.29
N TRP A 114 8.17 6.56 -8.78
CA TRP A 114 7.16 7.62 -8.88
C TRP A 114 6.62 7.56 -10.31
N ILE A 115 5.39 7.11 -10.48
CA ILE A 115 4.83 6.85 -11.81
C ILE A 115 3.73 7.84 -12.17
N ASP A 116 3.61 8.12 -13.46
CA ASP A 116 2.42 8.75 -14.01
C ASP A 116 1.27 7.72 -13.84
N PRO A 117 0.19 8.05 -13.14
CA PRO A 117 -0.90 7.09 -12.92
C PRO A 117 -1.48 6.51 -14.21
N LYS A 118 -1.39 7.22 -15.33
CA LYS A 118 -1.86 6.70 -16.63
C LYS A 118 -1.05 5.50 -17.11
N THR A 119 0.17 5.31 -16.61
CA THR A 119 1.07 4.23 -17.01
C THR A 119 1.03 3.02 -16.07
N TYR A 120 0.04 2.96 -15.19
CA TYR A 120 0.00 1.93 -14.15
C TYR A 120 0.02 0.49 -14.70
N ARG A 121 -0.48 0.27 -15.91
CA ARG A 121 -0.48 -1.06 -16.54
C ARG A 121 0.89 -1.55 -16.97
N ASP A 122 1.89 -0.65 -17.00
CA ASP A 122 3.27 -1.03 -17.32
C ASP A 122 3.98 -1.70 -16.15
N TYR A 123 3.34 -1.75 -14.98
CA TYR A 123 3.92 -2.28 -13.74
C TYR A 123 3.12 -3.49 -13.26
N ASP A 124 3.83 -4.48 -12.71
CA ASP A 124 3.19 -5.65 -12.13
C ASP A 124 2.67 -5.29 -10.72
N LEU A 125 1.45 -4.80 -10.67
CA LEU A 125 0.80 -4.38 -9.43
C LEU A 125 0.09 -5.56 -8.77
N MET A 126 0.17 -5.63 -7.44
CA MET A 126 -0.63 -6.61 -6.71
C MET A 126 -2.12 -6.30 -6.88
N LYS A 127 -2.93 -7.34 -6.92
CA LYS A 127 -4.39 -7.19 -6.96
C LYS A 127 -4.92 -6.93 -5.54
N PRO A 128 -5.91 -6.09 -5.36
CA PRO A 128 -6.70 -5.38 -6.40
C PRO A 128 -6.22 -3.94 -6.67
N GLU A 129 -4.95 -3.61 -6.45
CA GLU A 129 -4.48 -2.22 -6.48
C GLU A 129 -4.49 -1.59 -7.87
N ASP A 130 -4.49 -2.39 -8.93
CA ASP A 130 -4.75 -1.90 -10.27
C ASP A 130 -6.09 -1.15 -10.35
N ARG A 131 -7.09 -1.60 -9.60
CA ARG A 131 -8.41 -0.96 -9.52
C ARG A 131 -8.38 0.41 -8.82
N VAL A 132 -7.42 0.61 -7.92
CA VAL A 132 -7.22 1.92 -7.28
C VAL A 132 -6.82 2.95 -8.34
N PHE A 133 -5.92 2.57 -9.25
CA PHE A 133 -5.51 3.45 -10.34
C PHE A 133 -6.66 3.72 -11.31
N GLU A 134 -7.49 2.73 -11.59
CA GLU A 134 -8.69 2.94 -12.39
C GLU A 134 -9.60 3.99 -11.75
N ALA A 135 -9.84 3.87 -10.43
CA ALA A 135 -10.66 4.83 -9.69
C ALA A 135 -10.04 6.23 -9.70
N LEU A 136 -8.72 6.32 -9.54
CA LEU A 136 -8.01 7.60 -9.56
C LEU A 136 -8.16 8.31 -10.90
N LEU A 137 -8.12 7.57 -12.01
CA LEU A 137 -8.15 8.14 -13.35
C LEU A 137 -9.54 8.61 -13.79
N VAL A 138 -10.61 8.15 -13.15
CA VAL A 138 -11.98 8.57 -13.49
C VAL A 138 -12.54 9.61 -12.53
N SER A 139 -11.80 9.99 -11.49
CA SER A 139 -12.26 10.98 -10.52
C SER A 139 -11.97 12.40 -10.95
#